data_6f1aef4e3630919b0958ddfe352803c3
#
_entry.id   6f1aef4e3630919b0958ddfe352803c3
#
_cell.length_a   1.000
_cell.length_b   1.000
_cell.length_c   1.000
_cell.angle_alpha   90.00
_cell.angle_beta   90.00
_cell.angle_gamma   90.00
#
_symmetry.space_group_name_H-M   'P 1'
#
loop_
_entity.id
_entity.type
_entity.pdbx_description
1 polymer ?
#
loop_
_entity_poly.entity_id
_entity_poly.type
_entity_poly.pdbx_seq_one_letter_code
_entity_poly.pdbx_strand_id
1 'polypeptide(L)'
;MKKIIFSVIAVVAIAFATNINVQAQSAMSTSKNTKMVGGAAMYPTKDIVDNAVNSKDHTTLVAAVKAAGLVETLKSDGPFTVFAPTNKAFDKLPKGTVESLVMPENKATLTKILTYHVVVGKMDSKAIAAAIKKGKGKAELTTVEGGKLWAWMKGNKLVIKDEKGGMSTVTIADVNQSNGVIHVVNTVLLPK
;
A
#
# COMPACT_ATOMS: atom_id res chain seq x y z
N MET A 1 25.25 84.44 -13.83
CA MET A 1 24.14 84.57 -14.75
C MET A 1 23.71 83.14 -15.15
N LYS A 2 22.45 82.90 -15.14
CA LYS A 2 21.70 81.67 -15.51
C LYS A 2 21.79 80.47 -14.56
N LYS A 3 20.76 80.39 -13.75
CA LYS A 3 20.31 79.25 -12.95
C LYS A 3 19.79 78.16 -13.85
N ILE A 4 20.20 76.95 -13.64
CA ILE A 4 19.55 75.73 -14.20
C ILE A 4 19.09 74.89 -13.06
N ILE A 5 17.76 74.74 -12.96
CA ILE A 5 17.04 73.93 -11.98
C ILE A 5 16.97 72.49 -12.56
N PHE A 6 17.56 71.53 -11.89
CA PHE A 6 17.35 70.11 -12.25
C PHE A 6 16.26 69.53 -11.36
N SER A 7 15.18 69.16 -12.00
CA SER A 7 14.05 68.46 -11.45
C SER A 7 14.43 67.01 -11.18
N VAL A 8 14.36 66.56 -9.92
CA VAL A 8 14.56 65.16 -9.55
C VAL A 8 13.22 64.44 -9.71
N ILE A 9 13.14 63.57 -10.72
CA ILE A 9 12.03 62.65 -10.85
C ILE A 9 12.36 61.40 -10.04
N ALA A 10 11.68 61.24 -8.94
CA ALA A 10 11.71 60.00 -8.16
C ALA A 10 10.87 58.90 -8.84
N VAL A 11 11.55 57.91 -9.43
CA VAL A 11 10.88 56.70 -9.92
C VAL A 11 10.68 55.75 -8.76
N VAL A 12 9.45 55.65 -8.24
CA VAL A 12 9.07 54.64 -7.29
C VAL A 12 8.86 53.33 -8.06
N ALA A 13 9.83 52.44 -8.01
CA ALA A 13 9.67 51.03 -8.49
C ALA A 13 8.84 50.26 -7.49
N ILE A 14 7.57 50.04 -7.81
CA ILE A 14 6.72 49.12 -7.07
C ILE A 14 7.15 47.70 -7.44
N ALA A 15 7.86 47.03 -6.56
CA ALA A 15 8.16 45.62 -6.65
C ALA A 15 6.88 44.83 -6.34
N PHE A 16 6.15 44.38 -7.38
CA PHE A 16 5.14 43.35 -7.23
C PHE A 16 5.84 42.02 -6.93
N ALA A 17 5.88 41.64 -5.67
CA ALA A 17 6.25 40.30 -5.26
C ALA A 17 5.16 39.34 -5.76
N THR A 18 5.43 38.64 -6.85
CA THR A 18 4.61 37.52 -7.29
C THR A 18 4.85 36.38 -6.33
N ASN A 19 3.95 36.22 -5.36
CA ASN A 19 3.83 35.00 -4.56
C ASN A 19 3.37 33.88 -5.49
N ILE A 20 4.31 33.24 -6.20
CA ILE A 20 4.05 32.05 -6.98
C ILE A 20 3.77 30.94 -6.01
N ASN A 21 2.55 30.47 -6.05
CA ASN A 21 1.93 29.41 -5.28
C ASN A 21 2.79 28.12 -5.28
N VAL A 22 3.71 27.97 -4.32
CA VAL A 22 4.49 26.76 -4.07
C VAL A 22 3.56 25.58 -3.68
N GLN A 23 2.36 25.90 -3.23
CA GLN A 23 1.34 24.93 -2.82
C GLN A 23 0.77 24.08 -3.97
N ALA A 24 0.73 24.62 -5.18
CA ALA A 24 0.21 23.91 -6.35
C ALA A 24 1.16 22.81 -6.85
N GLN A 25 2.47 22.99 -6.68
CA GLN A 25 3.46 21.99 -7.08
C GLN A 25 3.54 20.80 -6.14
N SER A 26 3.29 20.98 -4.84
CA SER A 26 3.19 19.87 -3.87
C SER A 26 1.96 19.00 -4.11
N ALA A 27 0.83 19.59 -4.48
CA ALA A 27 -0.40 18.87 -4.81
C ALA A 27 -0.30 18.07 -6.12
N MET A 28 0.44 18.56 -7.10
CA MET A 28 0.68 17.85 -8.37
C MET A 28 1.65 16.66 -8.20
N SER A 29 2.60 16.75 -7.28
CA SER A 29 3.54 15.66 -6.98
C SER A 29 2.87 14.48 -6.28
N THR A 30 1.90 14.71 -5.39
CA THR A 30 1.11 13.67 -4.72
C THR A 30 0.17 12.93 -5.69
N SER A 31 -0.33 13.59 -6.72
CA SER A 31 -1.21 13.00 -7.74
C SER A 31 -0.51 11.93 -8.60
N LYS A 32 0.80 12.06 -8.84
CA LYS A 32 1.55 11.20 -9.78
C LYS A 32 1.76 9.76 -9.28
N ASN A 33 1.65 9.50 -7.98
CA ASN A 33 1.86 8.18 -7.36
C ASN A 33 0.61 7.60 -6.70
N THR A 34 -0.53 8.24 -6.88
CA THR A 34 -1.81 7.78 -6.33
C THR A 34 -2.39 6.68 -7.20
N LYS A 35 -2.79 5.56 -6.60
CA LYS A 35 -3.47 4.45 -7.29
C LYS A 35 -4.91 4.34 -6.80
N MET A 36 -5.81 4.01 -7.72
CA MET A 36 -7.21 3.73 -7.40
C MET A 36 -7.36 2.26 -7.03
N VAL A 37 -7.95 1.98 -5.87
CA VAL A 37 -8.23 0.63 -5.37
C VAL A 37 -9.61 0.59 -4.75
N GLY A 38 -10.48 -0.25 -5.27
CA GLY A 38 -11.87 -0.36 -4.77
C GLY A 38 -12.64 0.95 -4.82
N GLY A 39 -12.40 1.78 -5.85
CA GLY A 39 -13.06 3.08 -6.02
C GLY A 39 -12.50 4.20 -5.15
N ALA A 40 -11.47 3.96 -4.35
CA ALA A 40 -10.81 4.96 -3.51
C ALA A 40 -9.38 5.26 -3.97
N ALA A 41 -8.97 6.52 -3.85
CA ALA A 41 -7.61 6.94 -4.09
C ALA A 41 -6.72 6.56 -2.90
N MET A 42 -5.62 5.85 -3.18
CA MET A 42 -4.60 5.46 -2.20
C MET A 42 -3.45 6.44 -2.23
N TYR A 43 -3.28 7.20 -1.17
CA TYR A 43 -2.28 8.26 -1.09
C TYR A 43 -0.98 7.75 -0.45
N PRO A 44 0.19 7.96 -1.08
CA PRO A 44 1.48 7.56 -0.51
C PRO A 44 1.84 8.25 0.81
N THR A 45 1.12 9.31 1.16
CA THR A 45 1.29 10.08 2.40
C THR A 45 0.48 9.52 3.57
N LYS A 46 -0.42 8.56 3.32
CA LYS A 46 -1.22 7.86 4.33
C LYS A 46 -0.65 6.47 4.60
N ASP A 47 -0.86 5.95 5.80
CA ASP A 47 -0.50 4.59 6.13
C ASP A 47 -1.41 3.54 5.47
N ILE A 48 -1.05 2.29 5.63
CA ILE A 48 -1.75 1.13 5.05
C ILE A 48 -3.21 1.09 5.50
N VAL A 49 -3.49 1.33 6.77
CA VAL A 49 -4.84 1.25 7.34
C VAL A 49 -5.69 2.43 6.89
N ASP A 50 -5.16 3.67 6.98
CA ASP A 50 -5.88 4.89 6.63
C ASP A 50 -6.26 4.94 5.14
N ASN A 51 -5.53 4.25 4.30
CA ASN A 51 -5.91 4.06 2.91
C ASN A 51 -6.90 2.90 2.73
N ALA A 52 -6.63 1.74 3.33
CA ALA A 52 -7.43 0.53 3.13
C ALA A 52 -8.89 0.70 3.57
N VAL A 53 -9.16 1.47 4.62
CA VAL A 53 -10.52 1.70 5.14
C VAL A 53 -11.44 2.41 4.14
N ASN A 54 -10.89 3.11 3.15
CA ASN A 54 -11.63 3.80 2.11
C ASN A 54 -11.95 2.90 0.91
N SER A 55 -11.33 1.74 0.81
CA SER A 55 -11.49 0.81 -0.32
C SER A 55 -12.72 -0.06 -0.16
N LYS A 56 -13.66 0.04 -1.10
CA LYS A 56 -14.85 -0.82 -1.16
C LYS A 56 -14.51 -2.29 -1.42
N ASP A 57 -13.34 -2.58 -1.98
CA ASP A 57 -12.90 -3.94 -2.28
C ASP A 57 -12.23 -4.64 -1.08
N HIS A 58 -11.96 -3.92 0.03
CA HIS A 58 -11.22 -4.44 1.19
C HIS A 58 -12.01 -4.33 2.51
N THR A 59 -13.31 -4.19 2.46
CA THR A 59 -14.16 -4.06 3.66
C THR A 59 -14.05 -5.27 4.58
N THR A 60 -14.01 -6.48 4.02
CA THR A 60 -13.82 -7.73 4.77
C THR A 60 -12.44 -7.79 5.43
N LEU A 61 -11.38 -7.41 4.69
CA LEU A 61 -10.01 -7.34 5.23
C LEU A 61 -9.92 -6.35 6.40
N VAL A 62 -10.48 -5.16 6.24
CA VAL A 62 -10.49 -4.13 7.30
C VAL A 62 -11.23 -4.61 8.55
N ALA A 63 -12.38 -5.27 8.39
CA ALA A 63 -13.12 -5.87 9.50
C ALA A 63 -12.28 -6.95 10.21
N ALA A 64 -11.61 -7.82 9.44
CA ALA A 64 -10.74 -8.85 9.97
C ALA A 64 -9.54 -8.28 10.75
N VAL A 65 -8.88 -7.24 10.23
CA VAL A 65 -7.77 -6.55 10.90
C VAL A 65 -8.22 -5.92 12.22
N LYS A 66 -9.41 -5.32 12.25
CA LYS A 66 -10.00 -4.78 13.50
C LYS A 66 -10.31 -5.89 14.51
N ALA A 67 -10.94 -6.98 14.08
CA ALA A 67 -11.26 -8.11 14.93
C ALA A 67 -10.01 -8.78 15.53
N ALA A 68 -8.94 -8.89 14.74
CA ALA A 68 -7.65 -9.40 15.20
C ALA A 68 -6.90 -8.44 16.14
N GLY A 69 -7.27 -7.15 16.20
CA GLY A 69 -6.57 -6.11 16.97
C GLY A 69 -5.23 -5.69 16.36
N LEU A 70 -5.07 -5.84 15.03
CA LEU A 70 -3.82 -5.56 14.32
C LEU A 70 -3.75 -4.13 13.76
N VAL A 71 -4.72 -3.28 14.05
CA VAL A 71 -4.78 -1.91 13.51
C VAL A 71 -3.52 -1.12 13.86
N GLU A 72 -3.16 -1.05 15.16
CA GLU A 72 -1.98 -0.30 15.61
C GLU A 72 -0.67 -0.90 15.09
N THR A 73 -0.60 -2.24 14.98
CA THR A 73 0.57 -2.91 14.38
C THR A 73 0.77 -2.51 12.93
N LEU A 74 -0.30 -2.45 12.13
CA LEU A 74 -0.23 -2.06 10.72
C LEU A 74 -0.12 -0.54 10.51
N LYS A 75 -0.36 0.27 11.53
CA LYS A 75 -0.13 1.72 11.54
C LYS A 75 1.28 2.08 11.99
N SER A 76 2.03 1.17 12.59
CA SER A 76 3.40 1.41 13.06
C SER A 76 4.37 1.72 11.93
N ASP A 77 5.57 2.19 12.31
CA ASP A 77 6.64 2.60 11.41
C ASP A 77 7.26 1.41 10.67
N GLY A 78 6.64 0.92 9.62
CA GLY A 78 7.16 -0.17 8.78
C GLY A 78 8.67 -0.13 8.50
N PRO A 79 9.13 -0.45 7.33
CA PRO A 79 8.34 -0.72 6.12
C PRO A 79 7.71 -2.12 6.07
N PHE A 80 6.46 -2.16 5.61
CA PHE A 80 5.72 -3.41 5.41
C PHE A 80 5.38 -3.64 3.93
N THR A 81 5.30 -4.89 3.55
CA THR A 81 4.70 -5.32 2.29
C THR A 81 3.46 -6.13 2.62
N VAL A 82 2.30 -5.67 2.20
CA VAL A 82 1.01 -6.32 2.49
C VAL A 82 0.41 -6.88 1.21
N PHE A 83 0.16 -8.18 1.19
CA PHE A 83 -0.63 -8.84 0.16
C PHE A 83 -2.11 -8.78 0.57
N ALA A 84 -2.83 -7.77 0.08
CA ALA A 84 -4.20 -7.46 0.51
C ALA A 84 -5.23 -8.23 -0.33
N PRO A 85 -5.92 -9.24 0.23
CA PRO A 85 -6.99 -9.95 -0.45
C PRO A 85 -8.25 -9.07 -0.54
N THR A 86 -8.88 -9.07 -1.71
CA THR A 86 -10.17 -8.39 -1.93
C THR A 86 -11.33 -9.16 -1.29
N ASN A 87 -12.50 -8.51 -1.14
CA ASN A 87 -13.73 -9.19 -0.71
C ASN A 87 -13.99 -10.44 -1.55
N LYS A 88 -13.83 -10.36 -2.89
CA LYS A 88 -13.94 -11.49 -3.81
C LYS A 88 -12.91 -12.60 -3.54
N ALA A 89 -11.78 -12.28 -2.93
CA ALA A 89 -10.79 -13.30 -2.53
C ALA A 89 -11.29 -14.07 -1.30
N PHE A 90 -11.94 -13.41 -0.37
CA PHE A 90 -12.59 -14.05 0.78
C PHE A 90 -13.80 -14.89 0.39
N ASP A 91 -14.57 -14.47 -0.63
CA ASP A 91 -15.72 -15.24 -1.16
C ASP A 91 -15.33 -16.62 -1.72
N LYS A 92 -14.05 -16.83 -2.02
CA LYS A 92 -13.53 -18.14 -2.47
C LYS A 92 -13.29 -19.13 -1.34
N LEU A 93 -13.27 -18.65 -0.09
CA LEU A 93 -13.17 -19.54 1.07
C LEU A 93 -14.49 -20.32 1.25
N PRO A 94 -14.47 -21.48 1.91
CA PRO A 94 -15.69 -22.20 2.24
C PRO A 94 -16.67 -21.29 2.99
N LYS A 95 -17.98 -21.45 2.72
CA LYS A 95 -19.02 -20.66 3.40
C LYS A 95 -18.91 -20.80 4.92
N GLY A 96 -19.11 -19.72 5.63
CA GLY A 96 -18.98 -19.67 7.08
C GLY A 96 -17.54 -19.53 7.61
N THR A 97 -16.52 -19.65 6.76
CA THR A 97 -15.12 -19.54 7.20
C THR A 97 -14.79 -18.13 7.68
N VAL A 98 -15.21 -17.10 6.94
CA VAL A 98 -14.93 -15.69 7.30
C VAL A 98 -15.65 -15.32 8.58
N GLU A 99 -16.93 -15.69 8.69
CA GLU A 99 -17.76 -15.46 9.87
C GLU A 99 -17.17 -16.13 11.10
N SER A 100 -16.70 -17.38 10.96
CA SER A 100 -16.02 -18.10 12.03
C SER A 100 -14.70 -17.45 12.43
N LEU A 101 -13.87 -17.02 11.44
CA LEU A 101 -12.56 -16.42 11.72
C LEU A 101 -12.63 -15.10 12.48
N VAL A 102 -13.69 -14.32 12.32
CA VAL A 102 -13.84 -13.03 13.03
C VAL A 102 -14.43 -13.17 14.42
N MET A 103 -14.82 -14.39 14.84
CA MET A 103 -15.28 -14.66 16.19
C MET A 103 -14.13 -14.56 17.21
N PRO A 104 -14.38 -14.08 18.43
CA PRO A 104 -13.34 -13.87 19.45
C PRO A 104 -12.50 -15.12 19.76
N GLU A 105 -13.12 -16.31 19.75
CA GLU A 105 -12.46 -17.59 19.97
C GLU A 105 -11.45 -17.96 18.89
N ASN A 106 -11.61 -17.43 17.67
CA ASN A 106 -10.73 -17.68 16.53
C ASN A 106 -9.72 -16.55 16.29
N LYS A 107 -9.62 -15.58 17.21
CA LYS A 107 -8.74 -14.40 17.06
C LYS A 107 -7.28 -14.79 16.81
N ALA A 108 -6.76 -15.82 17.45
CA ALA A 108 -5.39 -16.30 17.26
C ALA A 108 -5.17 -16.82 15.83
N THR A 109 -6.12 -17.61 15.31
CA THR A 109 -6.08 -18.12 13.93
C THR A 109 -6.19 -16.98 12.91
N LEU A 110 -7.08 -16.03 13.15
CA LEU A 110 -7.24 -14.84 12.31
C LEU A 110 -5.95 -14.00 12.28
N THR A 111 -5.34 -13.76 13.44
CA THR A 111 -4.07 -13.06 13.58
C THR A 111 -2.98 -13.76 12.79
N LYS A 112 -2.88 -15.10 12.92
CA LYS A 112 -1.92 -15.92 12.15
C LYS A 112 -2.10 -15.73 10.65
N ILE A 113 -3.32 -15.82 10.15
CA ILE A 113 -3.62 -15.63 8.71
C ILE A 113 -3.27 -14.21 8.26
N LEU A 114 -3.65 -13.17 9.02
CA LEU A 114 -3.39 -11.78 8.64
C LEU A 114 -1.90 -11.44 8.65
N THR A 115 -1.15 -11.88 9.66
CA THR A 115 0.30 -11.67 9.73
C THR A 115 1.06 -12.49 8.68
N TYR A 116 0.48 -13.60 8.21
CA TYR A 116 1.00 -14.37 7.07
C TYR A 116 0.90 -13.61 5.73
N HIS A 117 -0.04 -12.64 5.61
CA HIS A 117 -0.13 -11.75 4.44
C HIS A 117 0.84 -10.56 4.49
N VAL A 118 1.60 -10.41 5.57
CA VAL A 118 2.52 -9.29 5.77
C VAL A 118 3.96 -9.78 5.74
N VAL A 119 4.78 -9.12 4.94
CA VAL A 119 6.23 -9.35 4.84
C VAL A 119 6.94 -8.11 5.37
N VAL A 120 7.99 -8.30 6.16
CA VAL A 120 8.84 -7.21 6.64
C VAL A 120 9.65 -6.63 5.48
N GLY A 121 9.75 -5.31 5.42
CA GLY A 121 10.45 -4.61 4.35
C GLY A 121 9.51 -4.11 3.24
N LYS A 122 9.99 -3.11 2.50
CA LYS A 122 9.27 -2.57 1.34
C LYS A 122 9.69 -3.32 0.08
N MET A 123 8.88 -4.28 -0.33
CA MET A 123 9.11 -5.07 -1.54
C MET A 123 8.12 -4.64 -2.64
N ASP A 124 8.46 -3.61 -3.38
CA ASP A 124 7.74 -3.25 -4.59
C ASP A 124 7.93 -4.31 -5.70
N SER A 125 7.21 -4.17 -6.80
CA SER A 125 7.28 -5.12 -7.92
C SER A 125 8.70 -5.26 -8.49
N LYS A 126 9.50 -4.20 -8.44
CA LYS A 126 10.90 -4.22 -8.90
C LYS A 126 11.78 -5.03 -7.95
N ALA A 127 11.63 -4.82 -6.64
CA ALA A 127 12.35 -5.58 -5.62
C ALA A 127 11.98 -7.07 -5.66
N ILE A 128 10.69 -7.39 -5.80
CA ILE A 128 10.22 -8.78 -5.95
C ILE A 128 10.77 -9.39 -7.25
N ALA A 129 10.75 -8.66 -8.37
CA ALA A 129 11.29 -9.15 -9.64
C ALA A 129 12.80 -9.40 -9.55
N ALA A 130 13.55 -8.53 -8.88
CA ALA A 130 14.98 -8.74 -8.61
C ALA A 130 15.24 -9.99 -7.76
N ALA A 131 14.43 -10.20 -6.70
CA ALA A 131 14.49 -11.40 -5.87
C ALA A 131 14.17 -12.67 -6.67
N ILE A 132 13.15 -12.63 -7.55
CA ILE A 132 12.81 -13.74 -8.45
C ILE A 132 13.98 -14.06 -9.40
N LYS A 133 14.60 -13.02 -9.97
CA LYS A 133 15.78 -13.21 -10.84
C LYS A 133 16.95 -13.83 -10.09
N LYS A 134 17.27 -13.33 -8.88
CA LYS A 134 18.30 -13.88 -8.00
C LYS A 134 18.00 -15.34 -7.61
N GLY A 135 16.74 -15.67 -7.36
CA GLY A 135 16.26 -17.00 -7.01
C GLY A 135 15.99 -17.91 -8.22
N LYS A 136 16.58 -17.61 -9.41
CA LYS A 136 16.49 -18.43 -10.63
C LYS A 136 15.02 -18.70 -11.05
N GLY A 137 14.17 -17.67 -10.98
CA GLY A 137 12.79 -17.74 -11.40
C GLY A 137 11.76 -17.82 -10.26
N LYS A 138 12.21 -17.95 -9.00
CA LYS A 138 11.33 -17.98 -7.82
C LYS A 138 11.98 -17.23 -6.66
N ALA A 139 11.24 -16.35 -6.00
CA ALA A 139 11.63 -15.71 -4.76
C ALA A 139 10.94 -16.36 -3.57
N GLU A 140 11.65 -16.52 -2.47
CA GLU A 140 11.10 -16.88 -1.18
C GLU A 140 10.99 -15.62 -0.32
N LEU A 141 9.84 -15.40 0.28
CA LEU A 141 9.55 -14.27 1.14
C LEU A 141 9.15 -14.80 2.52
N THR A 142 9.74 -14.25 3.57
CA THR A 142 9.37 -14.60 4.95
C THR A 142 8.33 -13.65 5.47
N THR A 143 7.25 -14.17 5.98
CA THR A 143 6.13 -13.40 6.53
C THR A 143 6.37 -12.99 7.98
N VAL A 144 5.61 -12.02 8.47
CA VAL A 144 5.65 -11.58 9.88
C VAL A 144 5.23 -12.73 10.83
N GLU A 145 4.37 -13.62 10.37
CA GLU A 145 3.97 -14.83 11.10
C GLU A 145 5.12 -15.83 11.24
N GLY A 146 6.15 -15.75 10.37
CA GLY A 146 7.30 -16.66 10.33
C GLY A 146 7.22 -17.70 9.22
N GLY A 147 6.08 -17.84 8.56
CA GLY A 147 5.90 -18.73 7.42
C GLY A 147 6.49 -18.19 6.13
N LYS A 148 6.40 -18.97 5.07
CA LYS A 148 7.02 -18.67 3.77
C LYS A 148 5.98 -18.50 2.67
N LEU A 149 6.23 -17.50 1.82
CA LEU A 149 5.55 -17.31 0.55
C LEU A 149 6.55 -17.46 -0.59
N TRP A 150 6.09 -18.00 -1.70
CA TRP A 150 6.91 -18.08 -2.92
C TRP A 150 6.29 -17.23 -4.01
N ALA A 151 7.11 -16.37 -4.60
CA ALA A 151 6.71 -15.46 -5.67
C ALA A 151 7.41 -15.82 -6.99
N TRP A 152 6.68 -15.78 -8.09
CA TRP A 152 7.24 -15.89 -9.44
C TRP A 152 6.38 -15.16 -10.46
N MET A 153 6.93 -14.95 -11.65
CA MET A 153 6.18 -14.36 -12.75
C MET A 153 5.53 -15.43 -13.61
N LYS A 154 4.21 -15.28 -13.89
CA LYS A 154 3.49 -16.06 -14.88
C LYS A 154 3.03 -15.11 -15.99
N GLY A 155 3.83 -15.06 -17.07
CA GLY A 155 3.72 -13.97 -18.04
C GLY A 155 4.00 -12.62 -17.35
N ASN A 156 3.10 -11.67 -17.50
CA ASN A 156 3.22 -10.34 -16.89
C ASN A 156 2.58 -10.24 -15.50
N LYS A 157 2.14 -11.35 -14.92
CA LYS A 157 1.46 -11.35 -13.62
C LYS A 157 2.36 -11.94 -12.54
N LEU A 158 2.43 -11.26 -11.41
CA LEU A 158 3.07 -11.79 -10.21
C LEU A 158 2.11 -12.77 -9.53
N VAL A 159 2.59 -13.98 -9.28
CA VAL A 159 1.86 -15.03 -8.58
C VAL A 159 2.56 -15.33 -7.26
N ILE A 160 1.78 -15.44 -6.21
CA ILE A 160 2.24 -15.82 -4.87
C ILE A 160 1.65 -17.18 -4.52
N LYS A 161 2.48 -18.09 -4.01
CA LYS A 161 2.06 -19.40 -3.50
C LYS A 161 2.26 -19.44 -1.99
N ASP A 162 1.28 -19.99 -1.31
CA ASP A 162 1.34 -20.24 0.13
C ASP A 162 1.86 -21.66 0.46
N GLU A 163 2.01 -21.95 1.75
CA GLU A 163 2.50 -23.23 2.27
C GLU A 163 1.50 -24.38 2.09
N LYS A 164 0.22 -24.09 1.94
CA LYS A 164 -0.81 -25.10 1.62
C LYS A 164 -0.90 -25.43 0.13
N GLY A 165 -0.10 -24.73 -0.70
CA GLY A 165 -0.10 -24.93 -2.15
C GLY A 165 -1.10 -24.03 -2.88
N GLY A 166 -1.85 -23.20 -2.17
CA GLY A 166 -2.75 -22.19 -2.73
C GLY A 166 -1.97 -21.14 -3.53
N MET A 167 -2.59 -20.63 -4.59
CA MET A 167 -2.01 -19.61 -5.45
C MET A 167 -2.87 -18.38 -5.51
N SER A 168 -2.24 -17.23 -5.38
CA SER A 168 -2.88 -15.93 -5.52
C SER A 168 -2.16 -15.09 -6.56
N THR A 169 -2.91 -14.39 -7.39
CA THR A 169 -2.37 -13.48 -8.40
C THR A 169 -2.50 -12.04 -7.93
N VAL A 170 -1.42 -11.28 -8.06
CA VAL A 170 -1.44 -9.84 -7.84
C VAL A 170 -2.19 -9.16 -8.97
N THR A 171 -3.25 -8.44 -8.63
CA THR A 171 -4.12 -7.72 -9.57
C THR A 171 -3.74 -6.25 -9.68
N ILE A 172 -3.34 -5.63 -8.58
CA ILE A 172 -2.80 -4.26 -8.53
C ILE A 172 -1.53 -4.30 -7.68
N ALA A 173 -0.39 -4.02 -8.30
CA ALA A 173 0.89 -3.97 -7.62
C ALA A 173 1.25 -2.53 -7.22
N ASP A 174 2.22 -2.37 -6.33
CA ASP A 174 2.87 -1.09 -6.00
C ASP A 174 1.90 0.02 -5.57
N VAL A 175 0.95 -0.31 -4.70
CA VAL A 175 0.13 0.70 -4.02
C VAL A 175 0.94 1.22 -2.85
N ASN A 176 1.67 2.32 -3.07
CA ASN A 176 2.58 2.89 -2.09
C ASN A 176 1.84 3.55 -0.93
N GLN A 177 2.37 3.37 0.28
CA GLN A 177 1.89 3.92 1.54
C GLN A 177 3.05 4.61 2.27
N SER A 178 2.77 5.42 3.28
CA SER A 178 3.83 6.06 4.08
C SER A 178 4.67 5.03 4.84
N ASN A 179 4.07 3.96 5.31
CA ASN A 179 4.71 2.89 6.08
C ASN A 179 4.87 1.56 5.31
N GLY A 180 4.71 1.56 3.98
CA GLY A 180 4.93 0.33 3.21
C GLY A 180 4.40 0.34 1.78
N VAL A 181 4.07 -0.85 1.29
CA VAL A 181 3.48 -1.08 -0.02
C VAL A 181 2.41 -2.17 0.06
N ILE A 182 1.30 -1.96 -0.65
CA ILE A 182 0.24 -2.96 -0.79
C ILE A 182 0.29 -3.56 -2.19
N HIS A 183 0.14 -4.88 -2.25
CA HIS A 183 -0.16 -5.64 -3.47
C HIS A 183 -1.52 -6.27 -3.32
N VAL A 184 -2.48 -5.87 -4.14
CA VAL A 184 -3.83 -6.42 -4.11
C VAL A 184 -3.82 -7.81 -4.74
N VAL A 185 -4.39 -8.78 -4.04
CA VAL A 185 -4.39 -10.19 -4.45
C VAL A 185 -5.81 -10.74 -4.56
N ASN A 186 -5.99 -11.73 -5.43
CA ASN A 186 -7.31 -12.27 -5.77
C ASN A 186 -7.67 -13.56 -5.02
N THR A 187 -6.85 -14.01 -4.08
CA THR A 187 -7.08 -15.21 -3.26
C THR A 187 -6.41 -15.01 -1.91
N VAL A 188 -7.05 -15.47 -0.83
CA VAL A 188 -6.48 -15.45 0.53
C VAL A 188 -5.36 -16.48 0.61
N LEU A 189 -4.23 -16.10 1.19
CA LEU A 189 -3.08 -16.97 1.43
C LEU A 189 -3.21 -17.62 2.81
N LEU A 190 -2.97 -18.92 2.89
CA LEU A 190 -3.18 -19.67 4.11
C LEU A 190 -1.86 -20.27 4.62
N PRO A 191 -1.46 -20.03 5.87
CA PRO A 191 -0.34 -20.70 6.51
C PRO A 191 -0.67 -22.17 6.77
N LYS A 192 0.35 -22.97 7.00
CA LYS A 192 0.18 -24.36 7.48
C LYS A 192 -0.45 -24.44 8.84
#